data_077686b51cfd61c42942e51b3a49406c
#
_entry.id   077686b51cfd61c42942e51b3a49406c
#
_cell.length_a   1.000
_cell.length_b   1.000
_cell.length_c   1.000
_cell.angle_alpha   90.00
_cell.angle_beta   90.00
_cell.angle_gamma   90.00
#
_symmetry.space_group_name_H-M   'P 1'
#
loop_
_entity.id
_entity.type
_entity.pdbx_description
1 polymer ?
#
loop_
_entity_poly.entity_id
_entity_poly.type
_entity_poly.pdbx_seq_one_letter_code
_entity_poly.pdbx_strand_id
1 'polypeptide(L)'
;INDMAKGRFRLGVGTGWLEIEHDLYGIPFPDLKTRFEMLEESLIYIREALSGNDKGFQGKYYQLEQFPVEPAALQDIPIIIGGGGKVKTPTLAGKYSDEFNIYAGPKEILSNSISLFKEVAVEDGRDVSKLEITTACPPVVGLTQDRVGESLTAAAKALSQSEDEIANTWKEKSYLYGTPDEVAATLSMWQEVGIEAVYLQLLSLQEDNRNETIEVIKQAVELI
;
A
#
# COMPACT_ATOMS: atom_id res chain seq x y z
N ILE A 1 10.41 15.91 9.22
CA ILE A 1 9.50 15.86 8.06
C ILE A 1 8.05 16.04 8.53
N ASN A 2 7.56 15.23 9.50
CA ASN A 2 6.16 15.30 9.95
C ASN A 2 5.75 16.70 10.42
N ASP A 3 6.58 17.35 11.23
CA ASP A 3 6.32 18.70 11.74
C ASP A 3 6.31 19.77 10.62
N MET A 4 7.22 19.64 9.64
CA MET A 4 7.21 20.48 8.43
C MET A 4 5.95 20.24 7.60
N ALA A 5 5.47 19.02 7.53
CA ALA A 5 4.25 18.63 6.84
C ALA A 5 2.98 18.91 7.66
N LYS A 6 3.09 19.46 8.87
CA LYS A 6 1.97 19.73 9.78
C LYS A 6 1.11 18.50 10.04
N GLY A 7 1.74 17.37 10.36
CA GLY A 7 1.08 16.10 10.65
C GLY A 7 0.52 15.33 9.44
N ARG A 8 0.84 15.75 8.22
CA ARG A 8 0.38 15.07 6.98
C ARG A 8 1.33 14.00 6.46
N PHE A 9 2.37 13.65 7.22
CA PHE A 9 3.31 12.60 6.85
C PHE A 9 2.81 11.24 7.36
N ARG A 10 2.93 10.21 6.55
CA ARG A 10 2.70 8.82 6.91
C ARG A 10 3.94 8.01 6.55
N LEU A 11 4.31 7.05 7.38
CA LEU A 11 5.48 6.21 7.19
C LEU A 11 5.10 4.85 6.63
N GLY A 12 5.36 4.62 5.35
CA GLY A 12 5.18 3.32 4.72
C GLY A 12 6.36 2.39 4.97
N VAL A 13 6.10 1.20 5.47
CA VAL A 13 7.11 0.16 5.71
C VAL A 13 6.68 -1.19 5.17
N GLY A 14 7.65 -2.01 4.80
CA GLY A 14 7.42 -3.36 4.26
C GLY A 14 8.70 -4.20 4.29
N THR A 15 8.58 -5.46 3.87
CA THR A 15 9.70 -6.43 3.89
C THR A 15 10.76 -6.18 2.80
N GLY A 16 10.54 -5.23 1.88
CA GLY A 16 11.32 -5.15 0.64
C GLY A 16 10.92 -6.27 -0.35
N TRP A 17 11.05 -6.04 -1.63
CA TRP A 17 10.67 -7.01 -2.65
C TRP A 17 11.64 -7.09 -3.83
N LEU A 18 12.40 -6.03 -4.11
CA LEU A 18 13.26 -5.93 -5.29
C LEU A 18 14.72 -6.22 -4.91
N GLU A 19 15.11 -7.49 -5.09
CA GLU A 19 16.45 -7.98 -4.74
C GLU A 19 17.57 -7.21 -5.46
N ILE A 20 17.36 -6.84 -6.73
CA ILE A 20 18.33 -6.09 -7.50
C ILE A 20 18.71 -4.73 -6.89
N GLU A 21 17.77 -4.06 -6.22
CA GLU A 21 18.08 -2.81 -5.52
C GLU A 21 19.00 -3.05 -4.32
N HIS A 22 18.77 -4.14 -3.59
CA HIS A 22 19.59 -4.52 -2.46
C HIS A 22 21.02 -4.86 -2.91
N ASP A 23 21.14 -5.59 -4.01
CA ASP A 23 22.45 -5.91 -4.62
C ASP A 23 23.19 -4.65 -5.06
N LEU A 24 22.49 -3.74 -5.76
CA LEU A 24 23.07 -2.49 -6.25
C LEU A 24 23.57 -1.56 -5.12
N TYR A 25 22.86 -1.55 -3.98
CA TYR A 25 23.22 -0.71 -2.84
C TYR A 25 24.06 -1.43 -1.78
N GLY A 26 24.38 -2.69 -1.98
CA GLY A 26 25.14 -3.50 -1.02
C GLY A 26 24.38 -3.74 0.30
N ILE A 27 23.05 -3.75 0.24
CA ILE A 27 22.16 -4.00 1.39
C ILE A 27 21.81 -5.49 1.41
N PRO A 28 21.98 -6.21 2.53
CA PRO A 28 21.63 -7.62 2.61
C PRO A 28 20.13 -7.86 2.27
N PHE A 29 19.88 -8.92 1.48
CA PHE A 29 18.53 -9.38 1.15
C PHE A 29 18.33 -10.80 1.69
N PRO A 30 18.09 -10.98 2.99
CA PRO A 30 17.91 -12.29 3.59
C PRO A 30 16.62 -12.96 3.11
N ASP A 31 16.45 -14.24 3.47
CA ASP A 31 15.24 -14.98 3.15
C ASP A 31 13.95 -14.28 3.67
N LEU A 32 12.82 -14.62 3.07
CA LEU A 32 11.55 -13.95 3.36
C LEU A 32 11.12 -14.07 4.83
N LYS A 33 11.42 -15.20 5.49
CA LYS A 33 11.10 -15.37 6.90
C LYS A 33 11.86 -14.37 7.76
N THR A 34 13.16 -14.27 7.53
CA THR A 34 14.06 -13.33 8.21
C THR A 34 13.62 -11.88 7.97
N ARG A 35 13.26 -11.52 6.73
CA ARG A 35 12.76 -10.18 6.42
C ARG A 35 11.46 -9.83 7.16
N PHE A 36 10.56 -10.79 7.37
CA PHE A 36 9.38 -10.57 8.20
C PHE A 36 9.71 -10.41 9.69
N GLU A 37 10.67 -11.18 10.22
CA GLU A 37 11.15 -11.01 11.58
C GLU A 37 11.81 -9.62 11.78
N MET A 38 12.61 -9.19 10.79
CA MET A 38 13.21 -7.85 10.77
C MET A 38 12.15 -6.75 10.68
N LEU A 39 11.11 -6.93 9.86
CA LEU A 39 10.03 -5.96 9.76
C LEU A 39 9.29 -5.81 11.10
N GLU A 40 8.92 -6.91 11.74
CA GLU A 40 8.22 -6.87 13.04
C GLU A 40 9.08 -6.13 14.08
N GLU A 41 10.36 -6.44 14.14
CA GLU A 41 11.29 -5.78 15.07
C GLU A 41 11.48 -4.29 14.73
N SER A 42 11.55 -3.94 13.42
CA SER A 42 11.61 -2.55 12.98
C SER A 42 10.39 -1.75 13.41
N LEU A 43 9.20 -2.34 13.36
CA LEU A 43 7.96 -1.68 13.77
C LEU A 43 7.95 -1.35 15.25
N ILE A 44 8.37 -2.29 16.09
CA ILE A 44 8.53 -2.07 17.54
C ILE A 44 9.58 -0.98 17.79
N TYR A 45 10.76 -1.12 17.15
CA TYR A 45 11.84 -0.13 17.25
C TYR A 45 11.38 1.29 16.86
N ILE A 46 10.66 1.42 15.73
CA ILE A 46 10.18 2.72 15.25
C ILE A 46 9.17 3.33 16.22
N ARG A 47 8.22 2.53 16.72
CA ARG A 47 7.24 3.01 17.72
C ARG A 47 7.91 3.48 19.00
N GLU A 48 8.87 2.71 19.53
CA GLU A 48 9.66 3.12 20.71
C GLU A 48 10.45 4.40 20.46
N ALA A 49 11.14 4.49 19.33
CA ALA A 49 11.91 5.68 18.97
C ALA A 49 11.04 6.94 18.81
N LEU A 50 9.84 6.81 18.28
CA LEU A 50 8.92 7.93 18.06
C LEU A 50 8.07 8.31 19.28
N SER A 51 7.96 7.41 20.28
CA SER A 51 7.17 7.66 21.49
C SER A 51 7.76 8.71 22.44
N GLY A 52 8.98 9.19 22.16
CA GLY A 52 9.75 10.02 23.10
C GLY A 52 10.26 9.26 24.32
N ASN A 53 10.15 7.93 24.30
CA ASN A 53 10.66 7.07 25.36
C ASN A 53 12.19 6.95 25.23
N ASP A 54 12.89 7.13 26.35
CA ASP A 54 14.36 7.07 26.39
C ASP A 54 14.91 5.69 26.81
N LYS A 55 14.05 4.66 26.89
CA LYS A 55 14.44 3.33 27.38
C LYS A 55 15.33 2.55 26.42
N GLY A 56 15.35 2.96 25.16
CA GLY A 56 16.03 2.22 24.13
C GLY A 56 15.28 0.94 23.71
N PHE A 57 15.89 0.18 22.82
CA PHE A 57 15.35 -1.08 22.29
C PHE A 57 16.48 -2.09 22.08
N GLN A 58 16.28 -3.32 22.52
CA GLN A 58 17.25 -4.40 22.35
C GLN A 58 16.57 -5.58 21.67
N GLY A 59 16.75 -5.68 20.36
CA GLY A 59 16.22 -6.76 19.54
C GLY A 59 17.31 -7.70 19.02
N LYS A 60 16.88 -8.67 18.22
CA LYS A 60 17.76 -9.63 17.53
C LYS A 60 18.50 -8.99 16.37
N TYR A 61 17.81 -8.11 15.64
CA TYR A 61 18.33 -7.47 14.41
C TYR A 61 18.67 -6.01 14.63
N TYR A 62 17.96 -5.32 15.51
CA TYR A 62 18.10 -3.89 15.73
C TYR A 62 18.30 -3.57 17.20
N GLN A 63 19.08 -2.55 17.42
CA GLN A 63 19.37 -2.04 18.77
C GLN A 63 19.27 -0.53 18.74
N LEU A 64 18.59 0.03 19.71
CA LEU A 64 18.56 1.46 20.00
C LEU A 64 19.07 1.65 21.41
N GLU A 65 20.18 2.33 21.57
CA GLU A 65 20.62 2.73 22.89
C GLU A 65 19.64 3.74 23.50
N GLN A 66 19.71 3.94 24.79
CA GLN A 66 18.92 4.95 25.51
C GLN A 66 19.28 6.35 24.97
N PHE A 67 18.57 6.76 23.93
CA PHE A 67 18.84 8.00 23.21
C PHE A 67 17.51 8.65 22.81
N PRO A 68 17.17 9.81 23.35
CA PRO A 68 15.96 10.51 22.95
C PRO A 68 16.06 10.96 21.49
N VAL A 69 15.02 10.70 20.70
CA VAL A 69 14.90 11.25 19.35
C VAL A 69 14.56 12.74 19.45
N GLU A 70 15.50 13.58 19.09
CA GLU A 70 15.36 15.04 19.18
C GLU A 70 15.36 15.70 17.79
N PRO A 71 14.46 16.63 17.49
CA PRO A 71 13.28 16.94 18.32
C PRO A 71 12.25 15.79 18.29
N ALA A 72 11.56 15.60 19.41
CA ALA A 72 10.44 14.66 19.48
C ALA A 72 9.35 15.07 18.48
N ALA A 73 8.66 14.07 17.92
CA ALA A 73 7.55 14.33 17.00
C ALA A 73 6.43 15.07 17.74
N LEU A 74 5.95 16.18 17.19
CA LEU A 74 4.85 16.97 17.78
C LEU A 74 3.49 16.27 17.63
N GLN A 75 3.38 15.33 16.73
CA GLN A 75 2.17 14.56 16.44
C GLN A 75 2.54 13.12 16.10
N ASP A 76 1.61 12.21 16.36
CA ASP A 76 1.77 10.82 15.97
C ASP A 76 2.01 10.68 14.45
N ILE A 77 2.89 9.74 14.11
CA ILE A 77 3.21 9.42 12.71
C ILE A 77 2.51 8.11 12.38
N PRO A 78 1.44 8.15 11.55
CA PRO A 78 0.77 6.93 11.14
C PRO A 78 1.71 6.01 10.36
N ILE A 79 1.66 4.72 10.67
CA ILE A 79 2.44 3.68 10.00
C ILE A 79 1.55 2.95 8.99
N ILE A 80 2.00 2.88 7.74
CA ILE A 80 1.39 2.09 6.68
C ILE A 80 2.17 0.80 6.52
N ILE A 81 1.49 -0.34 6.58
CA ILE A 81 2.09 -1.63 6.19
C ILE A 81 1.46 -2.06 4.87
N GLY A 82 2.31 -2.25 3.86
CA GLY A 82 1.90 -2.67 2.52
C GLY A 82 2.30 -4.09 2.18
N GLY A 83 1.51 -4.73 1.32
CA GLY A 83 1.89 -6.00 0.71
C GLY A 83 0.73 -6.96 0.40
N GLY A 84 1.06 -8.00 -0.39
CA GLY A 84 0.11 -9.03 -0.86
C GLY A 84 0.19 -10.37 -0.12
N GLY A 85 0.88 -10.43 1.01
CA GLY A 85 0.99 -11.68 1.78
C GLY A 85 -0.35 -12.07 2.41
N LYS A 86 -0.72 -13.36 2.28
CA LYS A 86 -2.04 -13.85 2.72
C LYS A 86 -2.23 -13.94 4.23
N VAL A 87 -1.14 -14.09 4.99
CA VAL A 87 -1.18 -14.30 6.45
C VAL A 87 -0.26 -13.33 7.17
N LYS A 88 1.04 -13.35 6.92
CA LYS A 88 2.01 -12.57 7.69
C LYS A 88 1.80 -11.06 7.56
N THR A 89 1.52 -10.56 6.35
CA THR A 89 1.31 -9.12 6.13
C THR A 89 0.08 -8.60 6.87
N PRO A 90 -1.14 -9.17 6.71
CA PRO A 90 -2.30 -8.71 7.46
C PRO A 90 -2.14 -8.91 8.98
N THR A 91 -1.43 -9.95 9.44
CA THR A 91 -1.13 -10.14 10.86
C THR A 91 -0.26 -9.00 11.42
N LEU A 92 0.84 -8.65 10.75
CA LEU A 92 1.69 -7.55 11.19
C LEU A 92 0.97 -6.19 11.07
N ALA A 93 0.18 -6.01 10.01
CA ALA A 93 -0.63 -4.81 9.86
C ALA A 93 -1.63 -4.67 11.01
N GLY A 94 -2.37 -5.73 11.36
CA GLY A 94 -3.33 -5.73 12.48
C GLY A 94 -2.70 -5.35 13.81
N LYS A 95 -1.47 -5.80 14.08
CA LYS A 95 -0.75 -5.49 15.31
C LYS A 95 -0.17 -4.07 15.34
N TYR A 96 0.41 -3.61 14.22
CA TYR A 96 1.34 -2.48 14.29
C TYR A 96 0.99 -1.29 13.38
N SER A 97 0.13 -1.44 12.34
CA SER A 97 -0.13 -0.34 11.41
C SER A 97 -1.37 0.48 11.76
N ASP A 98 -1.39 1.73 11.35
CA ASP A 98 -2.57 2.58 11.36
C ASP A 98 -3.31 2.48 10.01
N GLU A 99 -2.60 2.04 8.97
CA GLU A 99 -3.14 1.81 7.64
C GLU A 99 -2.60 0.48 7.07
N PHE A 100 -3.51 -0.37 6.59
CA PHE A 100 -3.16 -1.56 5.82
C PHE A 100 -3.34 -1.28 4.34
N ASN A 101 -2.23 -1.16 3.60
CA ASN A 101 -2.24 -1.00 2.15
C ASN A 101 -2.15 -2.37 1.47
N ILE A 102 -3.31 -2.98 1.22
CA ILE A 102 -3.39 -4.32 0.58
C ILE A 102 -3.20 -4.21 -0.93
N TYR A 103 -2.52 -5.17 -1.55
CA TYR A 103 -2.51 -5.26 -3.00
C TYR A 103 -3.90 -5.59 -3.53
N ALA A 104 -4.33 -4.86 -4.56
CA ALA A 104 -5.57 -5.16 -5.25
C ALA A 104 -5.59 -6.61 -5.76
N GLY A 105 -6.77 -7.20 -5.79
CA GLY A 105 -6.96 -8.60 -6.14
C GLY A 105 -8.42 -9.02 -6.16
N PRO A 106 -8.70 -10.29 -6.41
CA PRO A 106 -10.05 -10.83 -6.36
C PRO A 106 -10.72 -10.62 -5.00
N LYS A 107 -12.03 -10.36 -5.02
CA LYS A 107 -12.86 -10.05 -3.83
C LYS A 107 -12.62 -11.01 -2.66
N GLU A 108 -12.56 -12.31 -2.92
CA GLU A 108 -12.36 -13.31 -1.88
C GLU A 108 -11.01 -13.17 -1.18
N ILE A 109 -9.93 -12.91 -1.94
CA ILE A 109 -8.59 -12.73 -1.38
C ILE A 109 -8.54 -11.46 -0.52
N LEU A 110 -9.13 -10.38 -1.00
CA LEU A 110 -9.22 -9.12 -0.26
C LEU A 110 -10.01 -9.31 1.04
N SER A 111 -11.21 -9.91 0.97
CA SER A 111 -12.06 -10.15 2.13
C SER A 111 -11.34 -10.97 3.20
N ASN A 112 -10.66 -12.06 2.82
CA ASN A 112 -9.95 -12.92 3.76
C ASN A 112 -8.80 -12.18 4.46
N SER A 113 -8.01 -11.40 3.70
CA SER A 113 -6.90 -10.65 4.26
C SER A 113 -7.37 -9.49 5.16
N ILE A 114 -8.43 -8.80 4.78
CA ILE A 114 -9.03 -7.72 5.57
C ILE A 114 -9.67 -8.26 6.86
N SER A 115 -10.35 -9.41 6.79
CA SER A 115 -10.89 -10.07 7.98
C SER A 115 -9.79 -10.42 8.96
N LEU A 116 -8.71 -11.06 8.50
CA LEU A 116 -7.56 -11.41 9.35
C LEU A 116 -6.91 -10.16 9.98
N PHE A 117 -6.73 -9.09 9.19
CA PHE A 117 -6.22 -7.81 9.70
C PHE A 117 -7.07 -7.28 10.85
N LYS A 118 -8.40 -7.25 10.67
CA LYS A 118 -9.33 -6.76 11.70
C LYS A 118 -9.39 -7.67 12.92
N GLU A 119 -9.40 -8.99 12.74
CA GLU A 119 -9.37 -9.97 13.82
C GLU A 119 -8.14 -9.79 14.71
N VAL A 120 -6.95 -9.72 14.09
CA VAL A 120 -5.69 -9.52 14.83
C VAL A 120 -5.68 -8.17 15.55
N ALA A 121 -6.18 -7.10 14.92
CA ALA A 121 -6.26 -5.79 15.56
C ALA A 121 -7.15 -5.82 16.81
N VAL A 122 -8.30 -6.51 16.76
CA VAL A 122 -9.20 -6.69 17.91
C VAL A 122 -8.52 -7.52 19.02
N GLU A 123 -7.84 -8.61 18.66
CA GLU A 123 -7.09 -9.45 19.61
C GLU A 123 -5.97 -8.68 20.31
N ASP A 124 -5.34 -7.74 19.60
CA ASP A 124 -4.30 -6.84 20.14
C ASP A 124 -4.89 -5.64 20.92
N GLY A 125 -6.20 -5.58 21.11
CA GLY A 125 -6.91 -4.53 21.85
C GLY A 125 -7.01 -3.19 21.12
N ARG A 126 -6.83 -3.16 19.81
CA ARG A 126 -6.88 -1.95 19.01
C ARG A 126 -8.30 -1.62 18.54
N ASP A 127 -8.58 -0.35 18.40
CA ASP A 127 -9.85 0.15 17.89
C ASP A 127 -9.86 0.12 16.36
N VAL A 128 -10.53 -0.88 15.80
CA VAL A 128 -10.62 -1.10 14.34
C VAL A 128 -11.23 0.09 13.60
N SER A 129 -12.08 0.90 14.26
CA SER A 129 -12.70 2.07 13.63
C SER A 129 -11.71 3.21 13.32
N LYS A 130 -10.51 3.12 13.85
CA LYS A 130 -9.42 4.09 13.61
C LYS A 130 -8.38 3.59 12.62
N LEU A 131 -8.56 2.38 12.10
CA LEU A 131 -7.62 1.76 11.17
C LEU A 131 -8.13 1.94 9.76
N GLU A 132 -7.25 2.38 8.87
CA GLU A 132 -7.57 2.60 7.46
C GLU A 132 -7.19 1.37 6.61
N ILE A 133 -7.99 1.07 5.60
CA ILE A 133 -7.70 0.03 4.62
C ILE A 133 -7.65 0.68 3.25
N THR A 134 -6.51 0.58 2.62
CA THR A 134 -6.26 1.19 1.32
C THR A 134 -5.71 0.17 0.34
N THR A 135 -5.71 0.52 -0.94
CA THR A 135 -5.03 -0.26 -1.98
C THR A 135 -4.20 0.64 -2.88
N ALA A 136 -3.33 0.04 -3.68
CA ALA A 136 -2.57 0.75 -4.70
C ALA A 136 -2.59 -0.06 -5.99
N CYS A 137 -2.82 0.62 -7.11
CA CYS A 137 -2.73 -0.02 -8.42
C CYS A 137 -2.37 0.98 -9.53
N PRO A 138 -1.74 0.51 -10.60
CA PRO A 138 -1.60 1.28 -11.83
C PRO A 138 -2.92 1.23 -12.61
N PRO A 139 -3.53 2.38 -12.96
CA PRO A 139 -4.74 2.40 -13.77
C PRO A 139 -4.42 2.24 -15.27
N VAL A 140 -5.26 1.51 -16.00
CA VAL A 140 -5.32 1.47 -17.46
C VAL A 140 -6.75 1.84 -17.86
N VAL A 141 -7.01 3.12 -17.97
CA VAL A 141 -8.37 3.66 -18.08
C VAL A 141 -8.49 4.72 -19.16
N GLY A 142 -9.68 4.98 -19.63
CA GLY A 142 -9.99 6.02 -20.61
C GLY A 142 -11.46 6.39 -20.61
N LEU A 143 -11.81 7.59 -21.08
CA LEU A 143 -13.20 8.05 -21.17
C LEU A 143 -14.03 7.25 -22.20
N THR A 144 -13.35 6.60 -23.16
CA THR A 144 -13.96 5.74 -24.18
C THR A 144 -13.13 4.48 -24.34
N GLN A 145 -13.67 3.44 -24.99
CA GLN A 145 -12.91 2.21 -25.26
C GLN A 145 -11.67 2.45 -26.13
N ASP A 146 -11.73 3.39 -27.08
CA ASP A 146 -10.55 3.78 -27.88
C ASP A 146 -9.44 4.36 -26.99
N ARG A 147 -9.82 5.21 -26.02
CA ARG A 147 -8.88 5.81 -25.05
C ARG A 147 -8.33 4.76 -24.08
N VAL A 148 -9.12 3.77 -23.70
CA VAL A 148 -8.63 2.60 -22.93
C VAL A 148 -7.56 1.85 -23.74
N GLY A 149 -7.78 1.64 -25.04
CA GLY A 149 -6.79 1.03 -25.94
C GLY A 149 -5.47 1.82 -26.00
N GLU A 150 -5.54 3.14 -26.12
CA GLU A 150 -4.34 4.00 -26.08
C GLU A 150 -3.60 3.92 -24.73
N SER A 151 -4.35 3.91 -23.63
CA SER A 151 -3.79 3.75 -22.28
C SER A 151 -3.12 2.38 -22.12
N LEU A 152 -3.73 1.31 -22.66
CA LEU A 152 -3.17 -0.03 -22.67
C LEU A 152 -1.85 -0.10 -23.46
N THR A 153 -1.82 0.48 -24.65
CA THR A 153 -0.60 0.56 -25.48
C THR A 153 0.52 1.31 -24.74
N ALA A 154 0.17 2.43 -24.06
CA ALA A 154 1.13 3.18 -23.27
C ALA A 154 1.68 2.38 -22.08
N ALA A 155 0.82 1.65 -21.37
CA ALA A 155 1.21 0.78 -20.27
C ALA A 155 2.10 -0.36 -20.72
N ALA A 156 1.76 -1.03 -21.84
CA ALA A 156 2.54 -2.10 -22.44
C ALA A 156 3.97 -1.63 -22.78
N LYS A 157 4.08 -0.45 -23.37
CA LYS A 157 5.38 0.17 -23.68
C LYS A 157 6.16 0.52 -22.40
N ALA A 158 5.52 1.11 -21.40
CA ALA A 158 6.19 1.52 -20.16
C ALA A 158 6.74 0.31 -19.37
N LEU A 159 6.01 -0.81 -19.38
CA LEU A 159 6.37 -2.03 -18.66
C LEU A 159 7.14 -3.06 -19.51
N SER A 160 7.39 -2.77 -20.79
CA SER A 160 8.05 -3.68 -21.74
C SER A 160 7.35 -5.05 -21.82
N GLN A 161 6.01 -5.03 -21.84
CA GLN A 161 5.14 -6.21 -21.94
C GLN A 161 4.20 -6.07 -23.13
N SER A 162 3.53 -7.14 -23.54
CA SER A 162 2.48 -7.06 -24.56
C SER A 162 1.16 -6.52 -23.99
N GLU A 163 0.30 -5.98 -24.84
CA GLU A 163 -1.03 -5.51 -24.44
C GLU A 163 -1.88 -6.64 -23.84
N ASP A 164 -1.80 -7.84 -24.38
CA ASP A 164 -2.51 -9.02 -23.87
C ASP A 164 -2.04 -9.40 -22.46
N GLU A 165 -0.72 -9.37 -22.19
CA GLU A 165 -0.17 -9.62 -20.84
C GLU A 165 -0.67 -8.59 -19.85
N ILE A 166 -0.66 -7.31 -20.20
CA ILE A 166 -1.19 -6.24 -19.35
C ILE A 166 -2.68 -6.43 -19.09
N ALA A 167 -3.49 -6.60 -20.16
CA ALA A 167 -4.93 -6.75 -20.03
C ALA A 167 -5.32 -7.95 -19.15
N ASN A 168 -4.64 -9.09 -19.32
CA ASN A 168 -4.87 -10.27 -18.51
C ASN A 168 -4.46 -10.05 -17.04
N THR A 169 -3.30 -9.45 -16.81
CA THR A 169 -2.80 -9.16 -15.47
C THR A 169 -3.73 -8.19 -14.73
N TRP A 170 -4.20 -7.13 -15.40
CA TRP A 170 -5.11 -6.15 -14.78
C TRP A 170 -6.45 -6.78 -14.39
N LYS A 171 -7.00 -7.65 -15.25
CA LYS A 171 -8.23 -8.40 -14.95
C LYS A 171 -8.04 -9.38 -13.80
N GLU A 172 -6.98 -10.19 -13.83
CA GLU A 172 -6.67 -11.17 -12.80
C GLU A 172 -6.47 -10.52 -11.43
N LYS A 173 -5.79 -9.37 -11.40
CA LYS A 173 -5.53 -8.61 -10.17
C LYS A 173 -6.62 -7.64 -9.79
N SER A 174 -7.71 -7.58 -10.56
CA SER A 174 -8.79 -6.60 -10.34
C SER A 174 -8.26 -5.16 -10.18
N TYR A 175 -7.30 -4.78 -11.02
CA TYR A 175 -6.81 -3.40 -11.11
C TYR A 175 -7.83 -2.54 -11.85
N LEU A 176 -7.73 -1.22 -11.69
CA LEU A 176 -8.58 -0.28 -12.42
C LEU A 176 -8.29 -0.37 -13.92
N TYR A 177 -9.28 -0.87 -14.65
CA TYR A 177 -9.20 -1.12 -16.08
C TYR A 177 -10.51 -0.79 -16.78
N GLY A 178 -10.47 0.04 -17.82
CA GLY A 178 -11.62 0.31 -18.66
C GLY A 178 -12.18 1.72 -18.59
N THR A 179 -13.43 1.87 -18.96
CA THR A 179 -14.21 3.12 -18.94
C THR A 179 -14.71 3.47 -17.51
N PRO A 180 -15.30 4.66 -17.28
CA PRO A 180 -15.85 5.02 -15.97
C PRO A 180 -16.79 3.98 -15.35
N ASP A 181 -17.69 3.37 -16.15
CA ASP A 181 -18.62 2.33 -15.65
C ASP A 181 -17.87 1.07 -15.17
N GLU A 182 -16.85 0.63 -15.93
CA GLU A 182 -16.04 -0.55 -15.57
C GLU A 182 -15.18 -0.28 -14.32
N VAL A 183 -14.65 0.93 -14.23
CA VAL A 183 -13.90 1.39 -13.05
C VAL A 183 -14.81 1.49 -11.84
N ALA A 184 -16.01 2.05 -11.99
CA ALA A 184 -17.03 2.13 -10.92
C ALA A 184 -17.38 0.75 -10.34
N ALA A 185 -17.53 -0.27 -11.20
CA ALA A 185 -17.76 -1.64 -10.74
C ALA A 185 -16.62 -2.17 -9.87
N THR A 186 -15.36 -1.87 -10.23
CA THR A 186 -14.19 -2.26 -9.44
C THR A 186 -14.14 -1.50 -8.11
N LEU A 187 -14.37 -0.19 -8.12
CA LEU A 187 -14.41 0.64 -6.92
C LEU A 187 -15.52 0.20 -5.97
N SER A 188 -16.72 -0.11 -6.49
CA SER A 188 -17.83 -0.65 -5.69
C SER A 188 -17.44 -1.96 -5.00
N MET A 189 -16.80 -2.87 -5.73
CA MET A 189 -16.32 -4.14 -5.15
C MET A 189 -15.27 -3.88 -4.04
N TRP A 190 -14.36 -2.94 -4.22
CA TRP A 190 -13.40 -2.57 -3.19
C TRP A 190 -14.07 -1.95 -1.96
N GLN A 191 -15.04 -1.07 -2.15
CA GLN A 191 -15.82 -0.48 -1.06
C GLN A 191 -16.58 -1.55 -0.27
N GLU A 192 -17.21 -2.52 -0.94
CA GLU A 192 -17.93 -3.63 -0.30
C GLU A 192 -17.03 -4.48 0.61
N VAL A 193 -15.75 -4.65 0.27
CA VAL A 193 -14.79 -5.38 1.12
C VAL A 193 -14.15 -4.50 2.19
N GLY A 194 -14.41 -3.18 2.18
CA GLY A 194 -13.95 -2.24 3.18
C GLY A 194 -12.67 -1.50 2.83
N ILE A 195 -12.30 -1.41 1.55
CA ILE A 195 -11.23 -0.52 1.08
C ILE A 195 -11.80 0.90 0.99
N GLU A 196 -11.10 1.87 1.60
CA GLU A 196 -11.57 3.23 1.78
C GLU A 196 -10.90 4.23 0.82
N ALA A 197 -9.69 3.90 0.35
CA ALA A 197 -8.96 4.76 -0.57
C ALA A 197 -8.03 3.95 -1.49
N VAL A 198 -7.67 4.55 -2.63
CA VAL A 198 -6.74 3.98 -3.60
C VAL A 198 -5.61 4.96 -3.92
N TYR A 199 -4.38 4.47 -3.90
CA TYR A 199 -3.21 5.17 -4.41
C TYR A 199 -3.00 4.82 -5.88
N LEU A 200 -3.18 5.79 -6.76
CA LEU A 200 -2.99 5.60 -8.20
C LEU A 200 -1.51 5.67 -8.56
N GLN A 201 -0.98 4.57 -9.06
CA GLN A 201 0.39 4.49 -9.57
C GLN A 201 0.40 4.84 -11.06
N LEU A 202 0.58 6.12 -11.37
CA LEU A 202 0.53 6.59 -12.75
C LEU A 202 1.75 6.11 -13.53
N LEU A 203 1.54 5.23 -14.51
CA LEU A 203 2.58 4.68 -15.38
C LEU A 203 3.11 5.70 -16.40
N SER A 204 2.33 6.72 -16.71
CA SER A 204 2.71 7.82 -17.59
C SER A 204 2.63 9.14 -16.85
N LEU A 205 3.69 9.94 -16.96
CA LEU A 205 3.72 11.31 -16.46
C LEU A 205 3.31 12.35 -17.51
N GLN A 206 2.89 11.91 -18.72
CA GLN A 206 2.33 12.81 -19.71
C GLN A 206 1.06 13.46 -19.18
N GLU A 207 0.97 14.77 -19.32
CA GLU A 207 -0.10 15.57 -18.68
C GLU A 207 -1.50 15.15 -19.15
N ASP A 208 -1.67 14.92 -20.45
CA ASP A 208 -2.96 14.52 -21.03
C ASP A 208 -3.47 13.20 -20.45
N ASN A 209 -2.61 12.18 -20.38
CA ASN A 209 -2.98 10.88 -19.83
C ASN A 209 -3.29 10.95 -18.34
N ARG A 210 -2.54 11.76 -17.59
CA ARG A 210 -2.77 11.96 -16.15
C ARG A 210 -4.11 12.65 -15.89
N ASN A 211 -4.41 13.71 -16.65
CA ASN A 211 -5.65 14.47 -16.48
C ASN A 211 -6.86 13.62 -16.87
N GLU A 212 -6.78 12.83 -17.91
CA GLU A 212 -7.83 11.90 -18.31
C GLU A 212 -8.04 10.79 -17.26
N THR A 213 -6.96 10.21 -16.74
CA THR A 213 -7.08 9.23 -15.64
C THR A 213 -7.84 9.81 -14.44
N ILE A 214 -7.51 11.04 -14.04
CA ILE A 214 -8.21 11.73 -12.94
C ILE A 214 -9.69 11.93 -13.28
N GLU A 215 -10.00 12.31 -14.51
CA GLU A 215 -11.38 12.53 -14.95
C GLU A 215 -12.20 11.23 -14.97
N VAL A 216 -11.62 10.13 -15.48
CA VAL A 216 -12.25 8.80 -15.43
C VAL A 216 -12.57 8.39 -13.99
N ILE A 217 -11.61 8.56 -13.07
CA ILE A 217 -11.83 8.21 -11.67
C ILE A 217 -12.93 9.07 -11.03
N LYS A 218 -12.97 10.37 -11.31
CA LYS A 218 -14.04 11.25 -10.83
C LYS A 218 -15.40 10.77 -11.30
N GLN A 219 -15.56 10.53 -12.61
CA GLN A 219 -16.82 10.04 -13.16
C GLN A 219 -17.20 8.68 -12.57
N ALA A 220 -16.25 7.76 -12.38
CA ALA A 220 -16.48 6.48 -11.75
C ALA A 220 -16.96 6.62 -10.30
N VAL A 221 -16.39 7.54 -9.53
CA VAL A 221 -16.80 7.81 -8.14
C VAL A 221 -18.20 8.43 -8.07
N GLU A 222 -18.61 9.23 -9.05
CA GLU A 222 -19.98 9.78 -9.13
C GLU A 222 -21.05 8.72 -9.42
N LEU A 223 -20.65 7.53 -9.91
CA LEU A 223 -21.55 6.40 -10.23
C LEU A 223 -21.79 5.46 -9.04
N ILE A 224 -21.05 5.59 -7.95
CA ILE A 224 -21.14 4.71 -6.77
C ILE A 224 -21.60 5.48 -5.53
#